data_350ff6a7c5823b51e6cc20c633aeab8e
#
_entry.id   350ff6a7c5823b51e6cc20c633aeab8e
#
_cell.length_a   1.000
_cell.length_b   1.000
_cell.length_c   1.000
_cell.angle_alpha   90.00
_cell.angle_beta   90.00
_cell.angle_gamma   90.00
#
_symmetry.space_group_name_H-M   'P 1'
#
loop_
_entity.id
_entity.type
_entity.pdbx_description
1 polymer ?
#
loop_
_entity_poly.entity_id
_entity_poly.type
_entity_poly.pdbx_seq_one_letter_code
_entity_poly.pdbx_strand_id
1 'polypeptide(L)'
;NPDFSTEDLRNGAGESLSDQLAVLESIRQFLADNATYSTSPGKTPGSRDFVNYFLMENHEGYCVHFATAGVLLARYAGIPARYCEGYVATPSDFEKAKQKKDGSYTVTLTDARAHAWCEFYVTGYGWIPFEFTPGYYGGAAEPEEGTAEATTTTTTTAAVRTEIATTEQTTEQTIGIATQTTA
;
A
#
# COMPACT_ATOMS: atom_id res chain seq x y z
N ASN A 1 5.35 6.72 -25.36
CA ASN A 1 5.10 7.24 -24.02
C ASN A 1 4.01 8.26 -24.13
N PRO A 2 2.86 8.12 -23.47
CA PRO A 2 2.01 9.27 -23.24
C PRO A 2 2.86 10.25 -22.44
N ASP A 3 2.99 11.47 -22.92
CA ASP A 3 3.66 12.55 -22.22
C ASP A 3 2.94 12.77 -20.89
N PHE A 4 3.49 12.15 -19.84
CA PHE A 4 3.08 12.37 -18.48
C PHE A 4 3.62 13.75 -18.10
N SER A 5 2.89 14.80 -18.50
CA SER A 5 3.31 16.16 -18.20
C SER A 5 2.98 16.45 -16.74
N THR A 6 3.91 17.08 -16.07
CA THR A 6 3.70 17.58 -14.70
C THR A 6 2.57 18.61 -14.64
N GLU A 7 2.17 19.18 -15.77
CA GLU A 7 1.08 20.14 -15.90
C GLU A 7 -0.29 19.45 -15.89
N ASP A 8 -0.38 18.24 -16.47
CA ASP A 8 -1.59 17.41 -16.41
C ASP A 8 -1.88 16.92 -14.99
N LEU A 9 -0.84 16.63 -14.21
CA LEU A 9 -1.00 16.33 -12.78
C LEU A 9 -1.52 17.50 -11.97
N ARG A 10 -1.08 18.71 -12.24
CA ARG A 10 -1.50 19.90 -11.47
C ARG A 10 -2.95 20.32 -11.77
N ASN A 11 -3.43 20.05 -12.97
CA ASN A 11 -4.77 20.42 -13.41
C ASN A 11 -5.81 19.31 -13.20
N GLY A 12 -5.40 18.10 -12.88
CA GLY A 12 -6.27 16.92 -12.83
C GLY A 12 -6.82 16.55 -11.45
N ALA A 13 -6.27 17.12 -10.37
CA ALA A 13 -6.75 16.82 -9.04
C ALA A 13 -8.00 17.64 -8.68
N GLY A 14 -9.12 17.29 -9.29
CA GLY A 14 -10.45 17.75 -8.84
C GLY A 14 -10.71 17.32 -7.39
N GLU A 15 -11.68 17.97 -6.74
CA GLU A 15 -12.06 17.65 -5.35
C GLU A 15 -12.87 16.33 -5.25
N SER A 16 -13.34 15.78 -6.38
CA SER A 16 -14.14 14.56 -6.39
C SER A 16 -13.26 13.31 -6.22
N LEU A 17 -13.83 12.28 -5.60
CA LEU A 17 -13.17 10.97 -5.46
C LEU A 17 -12.75 10.40 -6.83
N SER A 18 -13.60 10.52 -7.84
CA SER A 18 -13.30 10.00 -9.20
C SER A 18 -12.11 10.68 -9.84
N ASP A 19 -11.98 11.99 -9.68
CA ASP A 19 -10.88 12.78 -10.26
C ASP A 19 -9.56 12.42 -9.56
N GLN A 20 -9.58 12.34 -8.23
CA GLN A 20 -8.42 11.94 -7.45
C GLN A 20 -7.97 10.52 -7.79
N LEU A 21 -8.90 9.58 -7.93
CA LEU A 21 -8.59 8.19 -8.33
C LEU A 21 -7.99 8.13 -9.73
N ALA A 22 -8.48 8.91 -10.68
CA ALA A 22 -7.91 8.95 -12.04
C ALA A 22 -6.46 9.42 -12.04
N VAL A 23 -6.13 10.44 -11.23
CA VAL A 23 -4.75 10.92 -11.07
C VAL A 23 -3.87 9.88 -10.39
N LEU A 24 -4.34 9.26 -9.29
CA LEU A 24 -3.59 8.22 -8.59
C LEU A 24 -3.32 7.01 -9.49
N GLU A 25 -4.29 6.62 -10.32
CA GLU A 25 -4.15 5.55 -11.30
C GLU A 25 -3.09 5.88 -12.36
N SER A 26 -3.06 7.13 -12.85
CA SER A 26 -2.03 7.59 -13.78
C SER A 26 -0.63 7.56 -13.15
N ILE A 27 -0.51 7.94 -11.87
CA ILE A 27 0.74 7.82 -11.11
C ILE A 27 1.15 6.34 -10.96
N ARG A 28 0.21 5.46 -10.64
CA ARG A 28 0.46 4.03 -10.51
C ARG A 28 0.98 3.44 -11.82
N GLN A 29 0.34 3.77 -12.93
CA GLN A 29 0.76 3.32 -14.26
C GLN A 29 2.15 3.84 -14.60
N PHE A 30 2.42 5.12 -14.34
CA PHE A 30 3.75 5.71 -14.53
C PHE A 30 4.83 4.95 -13.74
N LEU A 31 4.59 4.65 -12.47
CA LEU A 31 5.53 3.91 -11.64
C LEU A 31 5.75 2.48 -12.15
N ALA A 32 4.68 1.80 -12.58
CA ALA A 32 4.76 0.44 -13.11
C ALA A 32 5.51 0.38 -14.45
N ASP A 33 5.40 1.41 -15.29
CA ASP A 33 6.06 1.47 -16.59
C ASP A 33 7.55 1.85 -16.47
N ASN A 34 7.95 2.54 -15.40
CA ASN A 34 9.30 3.11 -15.26
C ASN A 34 10.15 2.47 -14.17
N ALA A 35 9.59 1.59 -13.34
CA ALA A 35 10.35 0.93 -12.29
C ALA A 35 9.93 -0.54 -12.10
N THR A 36 10.90 -1.36 -11.70
CA THR A 36 10.73 -2.79 -11.48
C THR A 36 10.74 -3.10 -9.99
N TYR A 37 9.84 -4.00 -9.54
CA TYR A 37 9.86 -4.47 -8.16
C TYR A 37 11.09 -5.36 -7.92
N SER A 38 11.85 -5.04 -6.88
CA SER A 38 13.03 -5.79 -6.46
C SER A 38 13.17 -5.72 -4.93
N THR A 39 13.33 -6.86 -4.28
CA THR A 39 13.61 -6.92 -2.84
C THR A 39 15.07 -6.57 -2.50
N SER A 40 15.91 -6.43 -3.53
CA SER A 40 17.35 -6.12 -3.40
C SER A 40 17.80 -5.01 -4.36
N PRO A 41 17.17 -3.82 -4.33
CA PRO A 41 17.42 -2.75 -5.31
C PRO A 41 18.78 -2.05 -5.15
N GLY A 42 19.63 -2.53 -4.25
CA GLY A 42 20.86 -1.85 -3.87
C GLY A 42 20.61 -0.71 -2.87
N LYS A 43 21.64 0.07 -2.60
CA LYS A 43 21.58 1.19 -1.66
C LYS A 43 21.60 2.52 -2.42
N THR A 44 20.71 3.43 -2.04
CA THR A 44 20.80 4.82 -2.50
C THR A 44 22.13 5.43 -2.04
N PRO A 45 22.94 5.99 -2.95
CA PRO A 45 24.17 6.69 -2.58
C PRO A 45 23.87 7.85 -1.63
N GLY A 46 24.71 8.06 -0.61
CA GLY A 46 24.47 9.07 0.43
C GLY A 46 24.44 10.53 -0.08
N SER A 47 24.87 10.78 -1.31
CA SER A 47 24.80 12.10 -1.96
C SER A 47 23.55 12.29 -2.84
N ARG A 48 22.67 11.28 -2.90
CA ARG A 48 21.47 11.29 -3.74
C ARG A 48 20.21 11.37 -2.87
N ASP A 49 19.19 12.06 -3.37
CA ASP A 49 17.85 11.98 -2.85
C ASP A 49 17.26 10.60 -3.17
N PHE A 50 16.57 10.01 -2.19
CA PHE A 50 16.05 8.64 -2.26
C PHE A 50 15.08 8.44 -3.44
N VAL A 51 14.09 9.34 -3.57
CA VAL A 51 13.05 9.20 -4.59
C VAL A 51 13.58 9.57 -5.98
N ASN A 52 14.41 10.59 -6.06
CA ASN A 52 15.04 11.00 -7.31
C ASN A 52 15.94 9.87 -7.85
N TYR A 53 16.76 9.26 -6.98
CA TYR A 53 17.60 8.13 -7.37
C TYR A 53 16.76 6.93 -7.84
N PHE A 54 15.67 6.60 -7.13
CA PHE A 54 14.77 5.53 -7.53
C PHE A 54 14.14 5.77 -8.89
N LEU A 55 13.56 6.97 -9.12
CA LEU A 55 12.81 7.27 -10.33
C LEU A 55 13.68 7.55 -11.57
N MET A 56 14.86 8.11 -11.38
CA MET A 56 15.66 8.67 -12.48
C MET A 56 16.93 7.88 -12.79
N GLU A 57 17.40 7.04 -11.87
CA GLU A 57 18.69 6.37 -12.01
C GLU A 57 18.62 4.86 -11.82
N ASN A 58 18.06 4.39 -10.69
CA ASN A 58 18.09 2.99 -10.31
C ASN A 58 16.97 2.17 -10.95
N HIS A 59 15.75 2.72 -10.98
CA HIS A 59 14.54 2.09 -11.51
C HIS A 59 14.17 0.74 -10.87
N GLU A 60 14.73 0.42 -9.69
CA GLU A 60 14.42 -0.78 -8.92
C GLU A 60 14.06 -0.41 -7.49
N GLY A 61 13.02 -1.05 -6.94
CA GLY A 61 12.59 -0.80 -5.57
C GLY A 61 11.57 -1.81 -5.07
N TYR A 62 11.29 -1.76 -3.76
CA TYR A 62 10.22 -2.51 -3.11
C TYR A 62 9.14 -1.53 -2.58
N CYS A 63 8.15 -2.03 -1.86
CA CYS A 63 6.98 -1.25 -1.44
C CYS A 63 7.29 0.14 -0.87
N VAL A 64 8.37 0.29 -0.08
CA VAL A 64 8.80 1.59 0.47
C VAL A 64 9.12 2.60 -0.65
N HIS A 65 9.79 2.18 -1.73
CA HIS A 65 10.13 3.05 -2.85
C HIS A 65 8.89 3.50 -3.61
N PHE A 66 8.02 2.56 -3.96
CA PHE A 66 6.78 2.83 -4.69
C PHE A 66 5.80 3.69 -3.86
N ALA A 67 5.60 3.34 -2.59
CA ALA A 67 4.73 4.11 -1.70
C ALA A 67 5.25 5.54 -1.49
N THR A 68 6.57 5.71 -1.26
CA THR A 68 7.15 7.04 -1.06
C THR A 68 7.05 7.89 -2.32
N ALA A 69 7.42 7.34 -3.49
CA ALA A 69 7.31 8.03 -4.77
C ALA A 69 5.86 8.39 -5.09
N GLY A 70 4.94 7.44 -4.92
CA GLY A 70 3.51 7.66 -5.16
C GLY A 70 2.91 8.75 -4.28
N VAL A 71 3.24 8.76 -2.98
CA VAL A 71 2.81 9.82 -2.05
C VAL A 71 3.33 11.19 -2.47
N LEU A 72 4.60 11.30 -2.87
CA LEU A 72 5.15 12.59 -3.30
C LEU A 72 4.53 13.07 -4.61
N LEU A 73 4.31 12.18 -5.57
CA LEU A 73 3.65 12.50 -6.82
C LEU A 73 2.17 12.88 -6.59
N ALA A 74 1.45 12.18 -5.71
CA ALA A 74 0.08 12.54 -5.33
C ALA A 74 0.01 13.94 -4.69
N ARG A 75 0.92 14.23 -3.74
CA ARG A 75 1.02 15.57 -3.14
C ARG A 75 1.38 16.64 -4.16
N TYR A 76 2.26 16.34 -5.09
CA TYR A 76 2.61 17.25 -6.18
C TYR A 76 1.38 17.55 -7.08
N ALA A 77 0.51 16.56 -7.29
CA ALA A 77 -0.76 16.71 -7.99
C ALA A 77 -1.85 17.43 -7.16
N GLY A 78 -1.54 17.86 -5.93
CA GLY A 78 -2.49 18.55 -5.05
C GLY A 78 -3.39 17.61 -4.24
N ILE A 79 -3.19 16.30 -4.29
CA ILE A 79 -3.95 15.32 -3.50
C ILE A 79 -3.30 15.19 -2.12
N PRO A 80 -4.04 15.46 -1.01
CA PRO A 80 -3.52 15.17 0.32
C PRO A 80 -3.28 13.67 0.47
N ALA A 81 -2.04 13.29 0.68
CA ALA A 81 -1.62 11.89 0.77
C ALA A 81 -0.62 11.68 1.89
N ARG A 82 -0.60 10.48 2.47
CA ARG A 82 0.36 10.07 3.50
C ARG A 82 0.94 8.69 3.21
N TYR A 83 2.17 8.52 3.62
CA TYR A 83 2.86 7.24 3.64
C TYR A 83 2.43 6.46 4.87
N CYS A 84 2.15 5.17 4.70
CA CYS A 84 1.79 4.25 5.76
C CYS A 84 2.66 3.01 5.70
N GLU A 85 2.97 2.47 6.88
CA GLU A 85 3.64 1.18 7.06
C GLU A 85 2.81 0.29 7.97
N GLY A 86 2.88 -1.01 7.76
CA GLY A 86 2.18 -1.99 8.58
C GLY A 86 2.36 -3.40 8.07
N TYR A 87 1.36 -4.23 8.31
CA TYR A 87 1.34 -5.63 7.89
C TYR A 87 0.08 -5.90 7.09
N VAL A 88 0.22 -6.64 6.00
CA VAL A 88 -0.91 -7.07 5.16
C VAL A 88 -1.25 -8.51 5.48
N ALA A 89 -2.48 -8.76 5.94
CA ALA A 89 -3.01 -10.11 6.09
C ALA A 89 -3.68 -10.52 4.77
N THR A 90 -3.27 -11.64 4.21
CA THR A 90 -3.87 -12.22 3.02
C THR A 90 -5.01 -13.18 3.38
N PRO A 91 -5.88 -13.58 2.43
CA PRO A 91 -6.89 -14.60 2.69
C PRO A 91 -6.30 -15.90 3.25
N SER A 92 -5.12 -16.32 2.78
CA SER A 92 -4.44 -17.52 3.28
C SER A 92 -3.98 -17.41 4.74
N ASP A 93 -3.71 -16.21 5.23
CA ASP A 93 -3.39 -15.99 6.64
C ASP A 93 -4.64 -16.16 7.53
N PHE A 94 -5.80 -15.73 7.04
CA PHE A 94 -7.09 -15.93 7.74
C PHE A 94 -7.52 -17.39 7.75
N GLU A 95 -7.22 -18.17 6.72
CA GLU A 95 -7.48 -19.62 6.70
C GLU A 95 -6.70 -20.36 7.80
N LYS A 96 -5.53 -19.84 8.19
CA LYS A 96 -4.68 -20.36 9.27
C LYS A 96 -5.04 -19.79 10.64
N ALA A 97 -6.07 -18.93 10.71
CA ALA A 97 -6.47 -18.26 11.95
C ALA A 97 -6.92 -19.27 13.02
N LYS A 98 -6.50 -19.01 14.25
CA LYS A 98 -6.89 -19.86 15.40
C LYS A 98 -8.03 -19.21 16.17
N GLN A 99 -9.13 -19.95 16.33
CA GLN A 99 -10.25 -19.52 17.15
C GLN A 99 -9.91 -19.62 18.63
N LYS A 100 -10.16 -18.56 19.39
CA LYS A 100 -10.08 -18.54 20.85
C LYS A 100 -11.39 -19.01 21.48
N LYS A 101 -11.34 -19.28 22.80
CA LYS A 101 -12.52 -19.75 23.57
C LYS A 101 -13.65 -18.70 23.64
N ASP A 102 -13.33 -17.43 23.46
CA ASP A 102 -14.29 -16.32 23.43
C ASP A 102 -14.92 -16.07 22.04
N GLY A 103 -14.63 -16.95 21.07
CA GLY A 103 -15.13 -16.87 19.71
C GLY A 103 -14.31 -15.94 18.79
N SER A 104 -13.35 -15.18 19.31
CA SER A 104 -12.45 -14.34 18.49
C SER A 104 -11.43 -15.19 17.73
N TYR A 105 -10.89 -14.65 16.63
CA TYR A 105 -9.83 -15.28 15.85
C TYR A 105 -8.50 -14.54 16.03
N THR A 106 -7.41 -15.28 16.01
CA THR A 106 -6.06 -14.71 16.03
C THR A 106 -5.34 -15.14 14.76
N VAL A 107 -4.88 -14.14 14.01
CA VAL A 107 -3.96 -14.30 12.87
C VAL A 107 -2.58 -13.88 13.34
N THR A 108 -1.56 -14.68 13.06
CA THR A 108 -0.16 -14.33 13.34
C THR A 108 0.49 -13.88 12.03
N LEU A 109 0.95 -12.64 11.98
CA LEU A 109 1.69 -12.09 10.86
C LEU A 109 3.18 -12.03 11.22
N THR A 110 4.02 -12.37 10.28
CA THR A 110 5.48 -12.28 10.39
C THR A 110 5.99 -11.09 9.60
N ASP A 111 7.27 -10.76 9.72
CA ASP A 111 7.91 -9.66 8.98
C ASP A 111 7.83 -9.83 7.46
N ALA A 112 7.62 -11.06 6.98
CA ALA A 112 7.34 -11.32 5.55
C ALA A 112 6.04 -10.66 5.07
N ARG A 113 5.16 -10.25 5.98
CA ARG A 113 3.92 -9.51 5.70
C ARG A 113 4.06 -7.99 5.89
N ALA A 114 5.26 -7.50 6.21
CA ALA A 114 5.51 -6.07 6.32
C ALA A 114 5.33 -5.40 4.95
N HIS A 115 4.62 -4.28 4.94
CA HIS A 115 4.27 -3.56 3.72
C HIS A 115 4.19 -2.06 3.94
N ALA A 116 4.39 -1.30 2.86
CA ALA A 116 4.21 0.15 2.84
C ALA A 116 3.25 0.53 1.70
N TRP A 117 2.34 1.46 1.98
CA TRP A 117 1.34 1.93 1.03
C TRP A 117 1.06 3.43 1.17
N CYS A 118 0.25 3.95 0.30
CA CYS A 118 -0.28 5.31 0.35
C CYS A 118 -1.68 5.32 0.95
N GLU A 119 -2.02 6.36 1.70
CA GLU A 119 -3.40 6.76 1.93
C GLU A 119 -3.61 8.18 1.43
N PHE A 120 -4.71 8.41 0.74
CA PHE A 120 -5.12 9.75 0.29
C PHE A 120 -6.42 10.18 0.96
N TYR A 121 -6.58 11.47 1.15
CA TYR A 121 -7.72 12.02 1.86
C TYR A 121 -8.80 12.53 0.91
N VAL A 122 -10.02 12.10 1.15
CA VAL A 122 -11.21 12.56 0.43
C VAL A 122 -12.17 13.20 1.41
N THR A 123 -12.57 14.44 1.14
CA THR A 123 -13.54 15.17 1.98
C THR A 123 -14.86 14.38 2.08
N GLY A 124 -15.31 14.15 3.31
CA GLY A 124 -16.52 13.37 3.60
C GLY A 124 -16.31 11.85 3.72
N TYR A 125 -15.19 11.33 3.27
CA TYR A 125 -14.84 9.90 3.36
C TYR A 125 -13.66 9.63 4.30
N GLY A 126 -12.71 10.57 4.41
CA GLY A 126 -11.50 10.41 5.22
C GLY A 126 -10.33 9.83 4.43
N TRP A 127 -9.44 9.11 5.12
CA TRP A 127 -8.25 8.49 4.54
C TRP A 127 -8.61 7.17 3.86
N ILE A 128 -8.26 7.04 2.58
CA ILE A 128 -8.52 5.87 1.74
C ILE A 128 -7.18 5.28 1.31
N PRO A 129 -6.94 3.98 1.54
CA PRO A 129 -5.70 3.33 1.09
C PRO A 129 -5.65 3.23 -0.44
N PHE A 130 -4.45 3.42 -0.99
CA PHE A 130 -4.15 3.26 -2.41
C PHE A 130 -2.78 2.61 -2.58
N GLU A 131 -2.72 1.61 -3.46
CA GLU A 131 -1.53 0.80 -3.68
C GLU A 131 -0.80 1.23 -4.95
N PHE A 132 0.48 1.55 -4.82
CA PHE A 132 1.36 1.88 -5.94
C PHE A 132 2.33 0.75 -6.32
N THR A 133 2.50 -0.25 -5.44
CA THR A 133 3.46 -1.34 -5.66
C THR A 133 2.97 -2.30 -6.73
N PRO A 134 3.75 -2.56 -7.80
CA PRO A 134 3.39 -3.54 -8.81
C PRO A 134 3.16 -4.93 -8.21
N GLY A 135 2.12 -5.62 -8.67
CA GLY A 135 1.75 -6.95 -8.19
C GLY A 135 0.85 -6.99 -6.95
N TYR A 136 0.72 -5.88 -6.21
CA TYR A 136 -0.20 -5.80 -5.06
C TYR A 136 -1.62 -5.34 -5.42
N TYR A 137 -1.90 -5.11 -6.69
CA TYR A 137 -3.19 -4.63 -7.17
C TYR A 137 -4.28 -5.69 -7.03
N GLY A 138 -5.29 -5.42 -6.21
CA GLY A 138 -6.45 -6.31 -6.03
C GLY A 138 -6.31 -7.37 -4.93
N GLY A 139 -5.34 -7.26 -4.05
CA GLY A 139 -5.23 -8.13 -2.86
C GLY A 139 -4.85 -9.58 -3.12
N ALA A 140 -4.34 -9.91 -4.31
CA ALA A 140 -4.07 -11.28 -4.74
C ALA A 140 -2.59 -11.62 -4.98
N ALA A 141 -1.66 -10.68 -4.78
CA ALA A 141 -0.25 -11.02 -4.87
C ALA A 141 0.23 -11.61 -3.53
N GLU A 142 0.42 -12.92 -3.50
CA GLU A 142 1.31 -13.52 -2.50
C GLU A 142 2.70 -12.93 -2.77
N PRO A 143 3.37 -12.29 -1.77
CA PRO A 143 4.76 -11.89 -1.94
C PRO A 143 5.55 -13.16 -2.26
N GLU A 144 6.27 -13.17 -3.38
CA GLU A 144 7.22 -14.25 -3.64
C GLU A 144 8.17 -14.32 -2.43
N GLU A 145 8.28 -15.51 -1.81
CA GLU A 145 9.16 -15.75 -0.67
C GLU A 145 10.62 -15.56 -1.10
N GLY A 146 11.04 -14.30 -1.12
CA GLY A 146 12.45 -13.96 -1.15
C GLY A 146 13.02 -14.22 0.23
N THR A 147 13.89 -15.21 0.32
CA THR A 147 14.66 -15.57 1.51
C THR A 147 15.44 -14.37 2.05
N ALA A 148 14.81 -13.59 2.93
CA ALA A 148 15.50 -12.66 3.80
C ALA A 148 15.43 -13.23 5.22
N GLU A 149 16.50 -13.87 5.66
CA GLU A 149 16.73 -14.15 7.07
C GLU A 149 16.88 -12.83 7.83
N ALA A 150 15.80 -12.39 8.44
CA ALA A 150 15.83 -11.40 9.51
C ALA A 150 14.88 -11.87 10.59
N THR A 151 15.43 -12.52 11.60
CA THR A 151 14.71 -12.98 12.77
C THR A 151 14.41 -11.81 13.67
N THR A 152 13.25 -11.20 13.51
CA THR A 152 12.65 -10.39 14.56
C THR A 152 11.16 -10.74 14.62
N THR A 153 10.79 -11.52 15.60
CA THR A 153 9.40 -11.95 15.81
C THR A 153 8.68 -10.85 16.57
N THR A 154 7.97 -9.99 15.88
CA THR A 154 7.02 -9.06 16.51
C THR A 154 5.64 -9.71 16.52
N THR A 155 5.17 -10.11 17.69
CA THR A 155 3.82 -10.65 17.87
C THR A 155 2.84 -9.49 18.02
N THR A 156 2.14 -9.12 16.96
CA THR A 156 1.07 -8.15 17.03
C THR A 156 -0.26 -8.88 17.19
N THR A 157 -0.93 -8.66 18.31
CA THR A 157 -2.28 -9.18 18.55
C THR A 157 -3.29 -8.13 18.13
N ALA A 158 -3.86 -8.28 16.95
CA ALA A 158 -5.00 -7.48 16.50
C ALA A 158 -6.30 -8.17 16.92
N ALA A 159 -7.10 -7.51 17.74
CA ALA A 159 -8.45 -7.98 18.06
C ALA A 159 -9.42 -7.44 17.01
N VAL A 160 -9.82 -8.28 16.07
CA VAL A 160 -10.91 -7.97 15.14
C VAL A 160 -12.23 -8.29 15.85
N ARG A 161 -12.98 -7.26 16.22
CA ARG A 161 -14.33 -7.40 16.72
C ARG A 161 -15.29 -7.29 15.55
N THR A 162 -15.76 -8.43 15.05
CA THR A 162 -16.81 -8.46 14.01
C THR A 162 -18.16 -8.51 14.72
N GLU A 163 -18.90 -7.40 14.69
CA GLU A 163 -20.34 -7.43 14.97
C GLU A 163 -21.04 -7.90 13.69
N ILE A 164 -21.54 -9.13 13.72
CA ILE A 164 -22.37 -9.66 12.64
C ILE A 164 -23.78 -9.11 12.83
N ALA A 165 -24.10 -8.04 12.10
CA ALA A 165 -25.49 -7.69 11.86
C ALA A 165 -26.00 -8.55 10.69
N THR A 166 -26.89 -9.48 11.00
CA THR A 166 -27.57 -10.31 10.00
C THR A 166 -28.52 -9.45 9.18
N THR A 167 -28.15 -9.13 7.95
CA THR A 167 -29.10 -8.71 6.91
C THR A 167 -28.63 -9.29 5.59
N GLU A 168 -29.48 -10.04 4.96
CA GLU A 168 -29.25 -10.69 3.67
C GLU A 168 -28.95 -9.68 2.57
N GLN A 169 -28.04 -10.08 1.70
CA GLN A 169 -27.79 -9.73 0.31
C GLN A 169 -26.51 -8.95 0.00
N THR A 170 -25.83 -9.57 -0.93
CA THR A 170 -24.82 -9.06 -1.89
C THR A 170 -23.37 -9.13 -1.44
N THR A 171 -22.67 -10.03 -2.09
CA THR A 171 -21.24 -10.34 -2.08
C THR A 171 -20.40 -9.10 -2.43
N GLU A 172 -19.75 -8.51 -1.45
CA GLU A 172 -18.57 -7.68 -1.63
C GLU A 172 -17.51 -8.12 -0.61
N GLN A 173 -16.39 -8.61 -1.10
CA GLN A 173 -15.25 -8.97 -0.27
C GLN A 173 -14.55 -7.68 0.18
N THR A 174 -14.73 -7.33 1.44
CA THR A 174 -13.99 -6.21 2.05
C THR A 174 -12.70 -6.76 2.65
N ILE A 175 -11.57 -6.36 2.08
CA ILE A 175 -10.23 -6.62 2.63
C ILE A 175 -9.99 -5.62 3.76
N GLY A 176 -9.91 -6.11 5.00
CA GLY A 176 -9.60 -5.29 6.16
C GLY A 176 -8.11 -5.02 6.27
N ILE A 177 -7.70 -3.77 6.13
CA ILE A 177 -6.34 -3.30 6.42
C ILE A 177 -6.32 -2.85 7.89
N ALA A 178 -5.46 -3.47 8.70
CA ALA A 178 -5.26 -3.06 10.09
C ALA A 178 -4.16 -1.98 10.14
N THR A 179 -4.54 -0.76 10.51
CA THR A 179 -3.63 0.39 10.69
C THR A 179 -3.22 0.50 12.15
N GLN A 180 -1.93 0.53 12.46
CA GLN A 180 -1.44 1.04 13.75
C GLN A 180 -0.86 2.44 13.52
N THR A 181 -1.38 3.41 14.26
CA THR A 181 -0.82 4.76 14.35
C THR A 181 0.04 4.81 15.62
N THR A 182 1.34 5.00 15.47
CA THR A 182 2.21 5.39 16.60
C THR A 182 2.15 6.90 16.76
N ALA A 183 1.91 7.33 18.00
CA ALA A 183 1.89 8.74 18.40
C ALA A 183 3.29 9.36 18.35
#